data_432fa20e886f2d191944f148c5de04e3
#
_entry.id   432fa20e886f2d191944f148c5de04e3
#
_cell.length_a   1.000
_cell.length_b   1.000
_cell.length_c   1.000
_cell.angle_alpha   90.00
_cell.angle_beta   90.00
_cell.angle_gamma   90.00
#
_symmetry.space_group_name_H-M   'P 1'
#
loop_
_entity.id
_entity.type
_entity.pdbx_description
1 polymer ?
#
loop_
_entity_poly.entity_id
_entity_poly.type
_entity_poly.pdbx_seq_one_letter_code
_entity_poly.pdbx_strand_id
1 'polypeptide(L)'
;HKVCDLCTGCGIVPLIMCRNISKKPPKEIYGIEIMPEAVKLFDKSVAENNLSDRIKPVLCDLKDPQGVPREYFDIVTVNPPYWKKGSGEERLSDVQAAARHEILCNIDDVMKTSASLLKYGGSLKICQIPLRLADVICSMRSHGIEPKVMQNVVNRKGGKPWLVLISGKKGGKPGMELLPDFEVYSDSGYSDEMNRIYYGTKMKKG
;
A
#
# COMPACT_ATOMS: atom_id res chain seq x y z
N HIS A 1 -3.02 16.11 -3.23
CA HIS A 1 -2.89 14.88 -4.02
C HIS A 1 -4.21 14.14 -4.04
N LYS A 2 -4.50 13.45 -5.14
CA LYS A 2 -5.57 12.47 -5.29
C LYS A 2 -4.94 11.08 -5.17
N VAL A 3 -5.51 10.23 -4.34
CA VAL A 3 -4.93 8.91 -4.02
C VAL A 3 -5.92 7.81 -4.35
N CYS A 4 -5.44 6.68 -4.82
CA CYS A 4 -6.20 5.45 -4.89
C CYS A 4 -5.47 4.36 -4.09
N ASP A 5 -6.18 3.71 -3.17
CA ASP A 5 -5.67 2.59 -2.40
C ASP A 5 -6.31 1.29 -2.90
N LEU A 6 -5.49 0.40 -3.46
CA LEU A 6 -5.93 -0.89 -4.00
C LEU A 6 -5.87 -1.96 -2.91
N CYS A 7 -6.83 -2.88 -2.92
CA CYS A 7 -6.97 -3.91 -1.88
C CYS A 7 -7.06 -3.28 -0.49
N THR A 8 -7.88 -2.24 -0.36
CA THR A 8 -7.90 -1.35 0.81
C THR A 8 -8.40 -2.02 2.09
N GLY A 9 -9.08 -3.18 1.98
CA GLY A 9 -9.71 -3.86 3.11
C GLY A 9 -10.73 -2.95 3.79
N CYS A 10 -10.65 -2.83 5.11
CA CYS A 10 -11.49 -1.92 5.90
C CYS A 10 -11.02 -0.45 5.89
N GLY A 11 -10.12 -0.07 4.97
CA GLY A 11 -9.74 1.32 4.73
C GLY A 11 -8.70 1.90 5.69
N ILE A 12 -7.89 1.05 6.33
CA ILE A 12 -6.91 1.54 7.34
C ILE A 12 -5.90 2.53 6.75
N VAL A 13 -5.41 2.29 5.52
CA VAL A 13 -4.44 3.17 4.85
C VAL A 13 -5.06 4.52 4.52
N PRO A 14 -6.22 4.62 3.85
CA PRO A 14 -6.96 5.86 3.66
C PRO A 14 -7.22 6.65 4.94
N LEU A 15 -7.67 5.98 5.99
CA LEU A 15 -7.97 6.63 7.28
C LEU A 15 -6.70 7.22 7.93
N ILE A 16 -5.59 6.48 7.92
CA ILE A 16 -4.31 6.97 8.45
C ILE A 16 -3.80 8.17 7.65
N MET A 17 -3.97 8.19 6.33
CA MET A 17 -3.57 9.31 5.49
C MET A 17 -4.33 10.60 5.81
N CYS A 18 -5.54 10.51 6.35
CA CYS A 18 -6.37 11.64 6.73
C CYS A 18 -6.19 12.09 8.19
N ARG A 19 -5.32 11.43 8.97
CA ARG A 19 -5.08 11.84 10.37
C ARG A 19 -4.48 13.24 10.45
N ASN A 20 -4.81 13.96 11.54
CA ASN A 20 -4.35 15.33 11.81
C ASN A 20 -2.82 15.51 11.90
N ILE A 21 -2.06 14.41 11.97
CA ILE A 21 -0.60 14.43 11.94
C ILE A 21 -0.01 14.66 10.55
N SER A 22 -0.80 14.45 9.51
CA SER A 22 -0.37 14.70 8.12
C SER A 22 -0.31 16.19 7.83
N LYS A 23 0.87 16.70 7.46
CA LYS A 23 1.07 18.11 7.08
C LYS A 23 0.32 18.48 5.79
N LYS A 24 0.07 17.52 4.92
CA LYS A 24 -0.64 17.69 3.62
C LYS A 24 -1.51 16.46 3.37
N PRO A 25 -2.67 16.36 4.02
CA PRO A 25 -3.57 15.23 3.77
C PRO A 25 -4.02 15.23 2.30
N PRO A 26 -4.33 14.05 1.75
CA PRO A 26 -4.90 13.94 0.41
C PRO A 26 -6.20 14.75 0.29
N LYS A 27 -6.44 15.30 -0.90
CA LYS A 27 -7.69 16.02 -1.20
C LYS A 27 -8.85 15.04 -1.42
N GLU A 28 -8.54 13.89 -2.00
CA GLU A 28 -9.52 12.87 -2.37
C GLU A 28 -8.82 11.50 -2.35
N ILE A 29 -9.48 10.49 -1.79
CA ILE A 29 -9.00 9.12 -1.73
C ILE A 29 -10.10 8.18 -2.20
N TYR A 30 -9.76 7.28 -3.12
CA TYR A 30 -10.58 6.12 -3.47
C TYR A 30 -9.95 4.89 -2.82
N GLY A 31 -10.75 4.07 -2.15
CA GLY A 31 -10.30 2.78 -1.64
C GLY A 31 -11.06 1.66 -2.36
N ILE A 32 -10.35 0.84 -3.12
CA ILE A 32 -10.91 -0.24 -3.92
C ILE A 32 -10.79 -1.55 -3.15
N GLU A 33 -11.92 -2.23 -3.00
CA GLU A 33 -12.00 -3.52 -2.32
C GLU A 33 -13.07 -4.39 -3.00
N ILE A 34 -12.80 -5.69 -3.10
CA ILE A 34 -13.69 -6.67 -3.71
C ILE A 34 -14.64 -7.33 -2.71
N MET A 35 -14.33 -7.28 -1.41
CA MET A 35 -15.10 -7.92 -0.36
C MET A 35 -16.18 -6.97 0.20
N PRO A 36 -17.49 -7.27 0.01
CA PRO A 36 -18.56 -6.39 0.44
C PRO A 36 -18.55 -6.09 1.94
N GLU A 37 -18.17 -7.07 2.77
CA GLU A 37 -18.12 -6.92 4.22
C GLU A 37 -17.04 -5.92 4.65
N ALA A 38 -15.87 -5.96 3.97
CA ALA A 38 -14.78 -5.01 4.24
C ALA A 38 -15.18 -3.59 3.82
N VAL A 39 -15.84 -3.44 2.66
CA VAL A 39 -16.34 -2.13 2.20
C VAL A 39 -17.37 -1.56 3.17
N LYS A 40 -18.30 -2.37 3.72
CA LYS A 40 -19.26 -1.92 4.74
C LYS A 40 -18.58 -1.38 6.00
N LEU A 41 -17.51 -2.06 6.46
CA LEU A 41 -16.73 -1.59 7.60
C LEU A 41 -15.98 -0.30 7.26
N PHE A 42 -15.47 -0.19 6.05
CA PHE A 42 -14.79 1.00 5.57
C PHE A 42 -15.76 2.20 5.50
N ASP A 43 -16.95 2.03 4.90
CA ASP A 43 -17.98 3.07 4.84
C ASP A 43 -18.36 3.57 6.25
N LYS A 44 -18.57 2.64 7.19
CA LYS A 44 -18.86 2.98 8.58
C LYS A 44 -17.72 3.80 9.20
N SER A 45 -16.48 3.36 9.03
CA SER A 45 -15.31 4.07 9.57
C SER A 45 -15.14 5.46 8.97
N VAL A 46 -15.39 5.62 7.66
CA VAL A 46 -15.36 6.92 6.97
C VAL A 46 -16.42 7.86 7.54
N ALA A 47 -17.66 7.38 7.72
CA ALA A 47 -18.75 8.17 8.28
C ALA A 47 -18.50 8.58 9.74
N GLU A 48 -18.05 7.66 10.59
CA GLU A 48 -17.76 7.92 12.01
C GLU A 48 -16.61 8.93 12.22
N ASN A 49 -15.69 9.02 11.25
CA ASN A 49 -14.57 9.99 11.28
C ASN A 49 -14.87 11.29 10.52
N ASN A 50 -16.09 11.49 10.01
CA ASN A 50 -16.49 12.67 9.22
C ASN A 50 -15.58 12.89 7.99
N LEU A 51 -15.25 11.81 7.24
CA LEU A 51 -14.36 11.85 6.09
C LEU A 51 -15.08 11.55 4.75
N SER A 52 -16.42 11.52 4.74
CA SER A 52 -17.23 11.16 3.56
C SER A 52 -17.08 12.14 2.38
N ASP A 53 -16.69 13.37 2.64
CA ASP A 53 -16.36 14.38 1.62
C ASP A 53 -15.01 14.13 0.94
N ARG A 54 -14.18 13.27 1.52
CA ARG A 54 -12.78 13.08 1.14
C ARG A 54 -12.42 11.65 0.75
N ILE A 55 -13.02 10.66 1.41
CA ILE A 55 -12.75 9.24 1.18
C ILE A 55 -13.96 8.58 0.53
N LYS A 56 -13.72 7.85 -0.54
CA LYS A 56 -14.73 7.12 -1.33
C LYS A 56 -14.41 5.62 -1.31
N PRO A 57 -15.06 4.82 -0.46
CA PRO A 57 -15.04 3.36 -0.57
C PRO A 57 -15.67 2.90 -1.88
N VAL A 58 -15.03 1.98 -2.59
CA VAL A 58 -15.50 1.47 -3.88
C VAL A 58 -15.48 -0.06 -3.86
N LEU A 59 -16.67 -0.68 -3.94
CA LEU A 59 -16.81 -2.11 -4.10
C LEU A 59 -16.63 -2.48 -5.58
N CYS A 60 -15.46 -2.96 -5.96
CA CYS A 60 -15.22 -3.46 -7.30
C CYS A 60 -14.00 -4.41 -7.37
N ASP A 61 -13.94 -5.20 -8.44
CA ASP A 61 -12.73 -5.97 -8.79
C ASP A 61 -11.69 -5.00 -9.37
N LEU A 62 -10.48 -5.00 -8.82
CA LEU A 62 -9.40 -4.14 -9.33
C LEU A 62 -9.03 -4.45 -10.79
N LYS A 63 -9.32 -5.67 -11.30
CA LYS A 63 -9.08 -6.03 -12.71
C LYS A 63 -10.01 -5.29 -13.67
N ASP A 64 -11.18 -4.87 -13.18
CA ASP A 64 -12.15 -4.04 -13.90
C ASP A 64 -12.73 -2.96 -12.95
N PRO A 65 -11.97 -1.89 -12.64
CA PRO A 65 -12.33 -0.91 -11.63
C PRO A 65 -13.43 0.03 -12.14
N GLN A 66 -14.68 -0.46 -12.13
CA GLN A 66 -15.85 0.30 -12.52
C GLN A 66 -16.07 1.52 -11.60
N GLY A 67 -16.38 2.68 -12.20
CA GLY A 67 -16.61 3.92 -11.46
C GLY A 67 -15.33 4.60 -10.93
N VAL A 68 -14.15 4.04 -11.19
CA VAL A 68 -12.87 4.64 -10.78
C VAL A 68 -12.22 5.33 -11.98
N PRO A 69 -11.92 6.64 -11.90
CA PRO A 69 -11.37 7.38 -13.04
C PRO A 69 -9.95 6.94 -13.38
N ARG A 70 -9.66 6.80 -14.69
CA ARG A 70 -8.33 6.46 -15.20
C ARG A 70 -7.46 7.71 -15.35
N GLU A 71 -6.13 7.54 -15.29
CA GLU A 71 -5.13 8.62 -15.41
C GLU A 71 -5.45 9.85 -14.53
N TYR A 72 -5.95 9.57 -13.34
CA TYR A 72 -6.52 10.59 -12.46
C TYR A 72 -5.76 10.78 -11.15
N PHE A 73 -5.08 9.74 -10.66
CA PHE A 73 -4.46 9.76 -9.35
C PHE A 73 -2.99 10.18 -9.42
N ASP A 74 -2.59 10.98 -8.46
CA ASP A 74 -1.19 11.38 -8.27
C ASP A 74 -0.40 10.26 -7.59
N ILE A 75 -1.10 9.48 -6.73
CA ILE A 75 -0.52 8.36 -5.97
C ILE A 75 -1.49 7.17 -6.02
N VAL A 76 -0.95 5.99 -6.26
CA VAL A 76 -1.62 4.72 -5.98
C VAL A 76 -0.87 4.03 -4.87
N THR A 77 -1.57 3.56 -3.84
CA THR A 77 -1.03 2.72 -2.77
C THR A 77 -1.60 1.32 -2.88
N VAL A 78 -0.82 0.34 -2.48
CA VAL A 78 -1.29 -1.03 -2.42
C VAL A 78 -0.52 -1.85 -1.39
N ASN A 79 -1.27 -2.56 -0.57
CA ASN A 79 -0.78 -3.61 0.32
C ASN A 79 -1.41 -4.93 -0.12
N PRO A 80 -0.88 -5.56 -1.19
CA PRO A 80 -1.50 -6.74 -1.77
C PRO A 80 -1.25 -7.97 -0.90
N PRO A 81 -2.06 -9.04 -1.05
CA PRO A 81 -1.78 -10.30 -0.37
C PRO A 81 -0.38 -10.83 -0.75
N TYR A 82 0.36 -11.34 0.24
CA TYR A 82 1.80 -11.60 0.09
C TYR A 82 2.17 -12.95 -0.52
N TRP A 83 1.28 -13.94 -0.50
CA TRP A 83 1.64 -15.34 -0.77
C TRP A 83 1.11 -15.85 -2.11
N LYS A 84 1.92 -16.65 -2.83
CA LYS A 84 1.48 -17.47 -3.96
C LYS A 84 0.87 -18.76 -3.45
N LYS A 85 -0.16 -19.25 -4.15
CA LYS A 85 -0.71 -20.58 -3.94
C LYS A 85 0.41 -21.63 -4.05
N GLY A 86 0.67 -22.41 -2.97
CA GLY A 86 1.63 -23.52 -2.98
C GLY A 86 3.05 -23.21 -2.49
N SER A 87 3.35 -22.04 -1.91
CA SER A 87 4.61 -21.79 -1.20
C SER A 87 4.49 -22.29 0.24
N GLY A 88 5.01 -23.50 0.50
CA GLY A 88 4.85 -24.26 1.74
C GLY A 88 5.28 -23.58 3.05
N GLU A 89 4.74 -24.09 4.14
CA GLU A 89 4.79 -23.74 5.57
C GLU A 89 3.77 -22.66 5.97
N GLU A 90 2.54 -23.10 6.18
CA GLU A 90 1.42 -22.20 6.43
C GLU A 90 0.52 -22.74 7.54
N ARG A 91 0.11 -21.85 8.46
CA ARG A 91 -1.04 -22.13 9.33
C ARG A 91 -2.29 -22.16 8.46
N LEU A 92 -3.07 -23.23 8.53
CA LEU A 92 -4.25 -23.49 7.68
C LEU A 92 -5.24 -22.30 7.55
N SER A 93 -5.33 -21.42 8.56
CA SER A 93 -6.20 -20.23 8.56
C SER A 93 -5.66 -19.10 7.69
N ASP A 94 -4.35 -18.87 7.67
CA ASP A 94 -3.71 -17.76 6.93
C ASP A 94 -3.57 -18.14 5.46
N VAL A 95 -3.39 -19.44 5.18
CA VAL A 95 -3.40 -20.03 3.82
C VAL A 95 -4.73 -19.86 3.14
N GLN A 96 -5.85 -20.10 3.83
CA GLN A 96 -7.19 -19.98 3.24
C GLN A 96 -7.58 -18.53 2.95
N ALA A 97 -7.13 -17.59 3.76
CA ALA A 97 -7.35 -16.16 3.51
C ALA A 97 -6.47 -15.66 2.37
N ALA A 98 -5.16 -15.95 2.39
CA ALA A 98 -4.21 -15.58 1.34
C ALA A 98 -4.56 -16.24 0.00
N ALA A 99 -4.91 -17.54 -0.01
CA ALA A 99 -5.30 -18.25 -1.21
C ALA A 99 -6.59 -17.70 -1.85
N ARG A 100 -7.55 -17.22 -1.08
CA ARG A 100 -8.74 -16.52 -1.62
C ARG A 100 -8.36 -15.21 -2.30
N HIS A 101 -7.44 -14.45 -1.74
CA HIS A 101 -7.00 -13.17 -2.32
C HIS A 101 -6.13 -13.35 -3.57
N GLU A 102 -5.27 -14.36 -3.64
CA GLU A 102 -4.43 -14.61 -4.81
C GLU A 102 -5.18 -15.27 -5.98
N ILE A 103 -6.29 -15.96 -5.70
CA ILE A 103 -7.23 -16.40 -6.74
C ILE A 103 -7.91 -15.19 -7.39
N LEU A 104 -8.08 -14.09 -6.65
CA LEU A 104 -8.81 -12.90 -7.09
C LEU A 104 -7.93 -11.93 -7.88
N CYS A 105 -6.65 -11.73 -7.52
CA CYS A 105 -5.71 -10.89 -8.26
C CYS A 105 -4.25 -11.33 -8.05
N ASN A 106 -3.45 -11.23 -9.08
CA ASN A 106 -2.00 -11.44 -9.03
C ASN A 106 -1.26 -10.09 -9.10
N ILE A 107 0.07 -10.11 -8.93
CA ILE A 107 0.89 -8.90 -8.93
C ILE A 107 0.82 -8.14 -10.27
N ASP A 108 0.65 -8.86 -11.37
CA ASP A 108 0.54 -8.27 -12.71
C ASP A 108 -0.77 -7.50 -12.87
N ASP A 109 -1.90 -8.05 -12.38
CA ASP A 109 -3.19 -7.36 -12.33
C ASP A 109 -3.08 -6.05 -11.51
N VAL A 110 -2.40 -6.10 -10.36
CA VAL A 110 -2.16 -4.92 -9.51
C VAL A 110 -1.37 -3.86 -10.27
N MET A 111 -0.29 -4.24 -10.96
CA MET A 111 0.55 -3.28 -11.70
C MET A 111 -0.17 -2.70 -12.91
N LYS A 112 -0.89 -3.52 -13.67
CA LYS A 112 -1.71 -3.10 -14.80
C LYS A 112 -2.74 -2.06 -14.37
N THR A 113 -3.46 -2.34 -13.30
CA THR A 113 -4.48 -1.43 -12.77
C THR A 113 -3.84 -0.15 -12.23
N SER A 114 -2.78 -0.26 -11.43
CA SER A 114 -2.03 0.92 -10.93
C SER A 114 -1.58 1.82 -12.07
N ALA A 115 -1.02 1.25 -13.13
CA ALA A 115 -0.58 2.01 -14.30
C ALA A 115 -1.75 2.71 -15.01
N SER A 116 -2.92 2.07 -15.10
CA SER A 116 -4.11 2.66 -15.74
C SER A 116 -4.71 3.82 -14.93
N LEU A 117 -4.63 3.77 -13.61
CA LEU A 117 -5.20 4.76 -12.70
C LEU A 117 -4.28 5.96 -12.47
N LEU A 118 -2.96 5.74 -12.49
CA LEU A 118 -1.97 6.81 -12.30
C LEU A 118 -1.95 7.77 -13.48
N LYS A 119 -1.85 9.07 -13.18
CA LYS A 119 -1.39 10.07 -14.15
C LYS A 119 0.03 9.75 -14.62
N TYR A 120 0.41 10.24 -15.79
CA TYR A 120 1.82 10.27 -16.19
C TYR A 120 2.64 11.04 -15.14
N GLY A 121 3.75 10.46 -14.69
CA GLY A 121 4.55 11.02 -13.60
C GLY A 121 4.01 10.76 -12.19
N GLY A 122 2.83 10.13 -12.05
CA GLY A 122 2.28 9.69 -10.77
C GLY A 122 3.10 8.56 -10.13
N SER A 123 2.90 8.35 -8.84
CA SER A 123 3.71 7.43 -8.03
C SER A 123 2.90 6.23 -7.54
N LEU A 124 3.43 5.02 -7.74
CA LEU A 124 3.00 3.81 -7.05
C LEU A 124 3.77 3.69 -5.72
N LYS A 125 3.08 3.26 -4.67
CA LYS A 125 3.64 2.88 -3.37
C LYS A 125 3.14 1.48 -3.03
N ILE A 126 4.04 0.53 -2.92
CA ILE A 126 3.71 -0.87 -2.64
C ILE A 126 4.59 -1.41 -1.53
N CYS A 127 4.02 -2.25 -0.68
CA CYS A 127 4.77 -3.10 0.24
C CYS A 127 4.63 -4.57 -0.15
N GLN A 128 5.69 -5.36 0.02
CA GLN A 128 5.67 -6.79 -0.29
C GLN A 128 6.77 -7.52 0.49
N ILE A 129 6.62 -8.84 0.66
CA ILE A 129 7.68 -9.65 1.27
C ILE A 129 8.91 -9.72 0.35
N PRO A 130 10.14 -9.82 0.90
CA PRO A 130 11.37 -9.85 0.09
C PRO A 130 11.41 -10.96 -0.96
N LEU A 131 10.77 -12.10 -0.67
CA LEU A 131 10.69 -13.25 -1.59
C LEU A 131 10.04 -12.88 -2.94
N ARG A 132 9.16 -11.89 -2.97
CA ARG A 132 8.42 -11.46 -4.17
C ARG A 132 9.04 -10.22 -4.84
N LEU A 133 10.17 -9.74 -4.33
CA LEU A 133 10.78 -8.49 -4.81
C LEU A 133 11.06 -8.49 -6.32
N ALA A 134 11.62 -9.57 -6.84
CA ALA A 134 11.91 -9.68 -8.27
C ALA A 134 10.63 -9.64 -9.12
N ASP A 135 9.58 -10.37 -8.71
CA ASP A 135 8.28 -10.37 -9.40
C ASP A 135 7.69 -8.96 -9.45
N VAL A 136 7.75 -8.23 -8.32
CA VAL A 136 7.24 -6.84 -8.22
C VAL A 136 7.98 -5.91 -9.16
N ILE A 137 9.33 -5.91 -9.14
CA ILE A 137 10.14 -5.04 -10.00
C ILE A 137 9.91 -5.35 -11.47
N CYS A 138 9.89 -6.63 -11.86
CA CYS A 138 9.62 -7.02 -13.24
C CYS A 138 8.23 -6.56 -13.70
N SER A 139 7.19 -6.80 -12.91
CA SER A 139 5.83 -6.39 -13.25
C SER A 139 5.66 -4.87 -13.26
N MET A 140 6.27 -4.13 -12.34
CA MET A 140 6.28 -2.66 -12.39
C MET A 140 6.81 -2.16 -13.74
N ARG A 141 7.96 -2.63 -14.16
CA ARG A 141 8.61 -2.18 -15.41
C ARG A 141 7.83 -2.60 -16.65
N SER A 142 7.25 -3.81 -16.69
CA SER A 142 6.42 -4.27 -17.80
C SER A 142 5.16 -3.42 -18.01
N HIS A 143 4.67 -2.77 -16.94
CA HIS A 143 3.52 -1.85 -17.00
C HIS A 143 3.92 -0.35 -17.01
N GLY A 144 5.17 -0.03 -17.33
CA GLY A 144 5.63 1.36 -17.48
C GLY A 144 5.75 2.13 -16.16
N ILE A 145 5.85 1.43 -15.03
CA ILE A 145 6.12 2.03 -13.71
C ILE A 145 7.58 1.72 -13.36
N GLU A 146 8.45 2.71 -13.44
CA GLU A 146 9.86 2.53 -13.10
C GLU A 146 10.06 2.59 -11.58
N PRO A 147 10.68 1.56 -10.94
CA PRO A 147 11.06 1.60 -9.53
C PRO A 147 12.04 2.75 -9.26
N LYS A 148 11.80 3.54 -8.22
CA LYS A 148 12.59 4.74 -7.92
C LYS A 148 13.21 4.75 -6.53
N VAL A 149 12.55 4.14 -5.57
CA VAL A 149 13.03 4.06 -4.19
C VAL A 149 12.66 2.70 -3.63
N MET A 150 13.58 2.09 -2.90
CA MET A 150 13.35 0.87 -2.15
C MET A 150 13.87 1.01 -0.72
N GLN A 151 13.16 0.46 0.24
CA GLN A 151 13.53 0.42 1.64
C GLN A 151 13.11 -0.91 2.25
N ASN A 152 14.04 -1.61 2.89
CA ASN A 152 13.71 -2.79 3.67
C ASN A 152 13.07 -2.38 5.01
N VAL A 153 12.20 -3.22 5.54
CA VAL A 153 11.69 -3.11 6.90
C VAL A 153 12.24 -4.27 7.73
N VAL A 154 12.91 -3.93 8.80
CA VAL A 154 13.50 -4.87 9.75
C VAL A 154 12.92 -4.65 11.15
N ASN A 155 12.85 -5.71 11.96
CA ASN A 155 12.39 -5.55 13.33
C ASN A 155 13.35 -4.70 14.16
N ARG A 156 14.67 -4.97 14.04
CA ARG A 156 15.75 -4.25 14.74
C ARG A 156 16.94 -4.11 13.82
N LYS A 157 17.85 -3.20 14.15
CA LYS A 157 19.11 -2.95 13.43
C LYS A 157 19.85 -4.25 13.13
N GLY A 158 20.24 -4.44 11.87
CA GLY A 158 20.92 -5.64 11.39
C GLY A 158 20.04 -6.89 11.31
N GLY A 159 18.74 -6.78 11.57
CA GLY A 159 17.78 -7.89 11.45
C GLY A 159 17.49 -8.25 10.00
N LYS A 160 16.93 -9.44 9.79
CA LYS A 160 16.50 -9.89 8.45
C LYS A 160 15.28 -9.07 8.01
N PRO A 161 15.28 -8.53 6.77
CA PRO A 161 14.11 -7.90 6.20
C PRO A 161 12.91 -8.85 6.13
N TRP A 162 11.76 -8.41 6.63
CA TRP A 162 10.51 -9.17 6.54
C TRP A 162 9.49 -8.51 5.61
N LEU A 163 9.67 -7.22 5.31
CA LEU A 163 8.89 -6.47 4.36
C LEU A 163 9.82 -5.57 3.53
N VAL A 164 9.42 -5.25 2.30
CA VAL A 164 10.07 -4.26 1.44
C VAL A 164 9.06 -3.23 0.99
N LEU A 165 9.41 -1.97 1.13
CA LEU A 165 8.65 -0.83 0.62
C LEU A 165 9.26 -0.39 -0.70
N ILE A 166 8.43 -0.26 -1.74
CA ILE A 166 8.89 0.15 -3.05
C ILE A 166 8.05 1.33 -3.53
N SER A 167 8.71 2.35 -4.02
CA SER A 167 8.08 3.47 -4.73
C SER A 167 8.50 3.45 -6.18
N GLY A 168 7.52 3.53 -7.09
CA GLY A 168 7.77 3.66 -8.53
C GLY A 168 7.09 4.88 -9.12
N LYS A 169 7.48 5.24 -10.35
CA LYS A 169 6.95 6.38 -11.08
C LYS A 169 6.50 5.96 -12.47
N LYS A 170 5.23 6.23 -12.83
CA LYS A 170 4.71 5.99 -14.19
C LYS A 170 5.46 6.86 -15.19
N GLY A 171 6.07 6.25 -16.21
CA GLY A 171 6.88 6.93 -17.21
C GLY A 171 8.21 7.47 -16.66
N GLY A 172 8.69 6.96 -15.52
CA GLY A 172 9.98 7.35 -14.94
C GLY A 172 11.17 6.86 -15.78
N LYS A 173 12.28 7.58 -15.69
CA LYS A 173 13.58 7.14 -16.25
C LYS A 173 14.22 6.11 -15.32
N PRO A 174 15.09 5.18 -15.82
CA PRO A 174 15.83 4.24 -15.00
C PRO A 174 16.60 4.89 -13.84
N GLY A 175 16.86 4.11 -12.80
CA GLY A 175 17.60 4.52 -11.61
C GLY A 175 16.75 4.40 -10.34
N MET A 176 17.25 3.60 -9.39
CA MET A 176 16.57 3.32 -8.11
C MET A 176 17.51 3.66 -6.96
N GLU A 177 17.01 4.38 -5.99
CA GLU A 177 17.67 4.68 -4.71
C GLU A 177 17.32 3.60 -3.70
N LEU A 178 18.33 3.11 -2.97
CA LEU A 178 18.17 2.21 -1.84
C LEU A 178 18.33 3.03 -0.55
N LEU A 179 17.24 3.11 0.22
CA LEU A 179 17.29 3.78 1.52
C LEU A 179 17.84 2.85 2.60
N PRO A 180 18.41 3.40 3.69
CA PRO A 180 18.72 2.63 4.88
C PRO A 180 17.50 1.85 5.38
N ASP A 181 17.73 0.71 6.02
CA ASP A 181 16.66 -0.12 6.57
C ASP A 181 15.76 0.69 7.51
N PHE A 182 14.45 0.48 7.40
CA PHE A 182 13.47 1.01 8.34
C PHE A 182 13.41 0.07 9.55
N GLU A 183 13.87 0.55 10.68
CA GLU A 183 13.84 -0.19 11.93
C GLU A 183 12.49 0.04 12.64
N VAL A 184 11.74 -1.04 12.94
CA VAL A 184 10.46 -0.94 13.67
C VAL A 184 10.70 -0.68 15.15
N TYR A 185 11.67 -1.37 15.74
CA TYR A 185 11.97 -1.31 17.18
C TYR A 185 13.40 -0.85 17.45
N SER A 186 13.53 -0.08 18.51
CA SER A 186 14.78 0.21 19.24
C SER A 186 14.88 -0.70 20.47
N ASP A 187 15.89 -0.50 21.30
CA ASP A 187 16.04 -1.26 22.56
C ASP A 187 14.95 -0.94 23.59
N SER A 188 14.36 0.25 23.52
CA SER A 188 13.36 0.76 24.48
C SER A 188 11.91 0.73 23.96
N GLY A 189 11.63 0.13 22.83
CA GLY A 189 10.28 0.08 22.24
C GLY A 189 10.28 0.42 20.75
N TYR A 190 9.28 1.12 20.25
CA TYR A 190 9.29 1.59 18.87
C TYR A 190 10.46 2.52 18.57
N SER A 191 11.02 2.43 17.36
CA SER A 191 12.04 3.36 16.88
C SER A 191 11.51 4.81 16.86
N ASP A 192 12.40 5.79 16.85
CA ASP A 192 12.01 7.20 16.73
C ASP A 192 11.21 7.47 15.44
N GLU A 193 11.55 6.79 14.37
CA GLU A 193 10.84 6.92 13.09
C GLU A 193 9.44 6.31 13.16
N MET A 194 9.29 5.15 13.80
CA MET A 194 8.00 4.52 14.02
C MET A 194 7.11 5.38 14.94
N ASN A 195 7.68 5.93 16.00
CA ASN A 195 7.00 6.86 16.89
C ASN A 195 6.54 8.13 16.16
N ARG A 196 7.34 8.67 15.25
CA ARG A 196 6.92 9.82 14.41
C ARG A 196 5.74 9.47 13.50
N ILE A 197 5.69 8.25 12.96
CA ILE A 197 4.57 7.79 12.12
C ILE A 197 3.29 7.66 12.94
N TYR A 198 3.36 7.10 14.15
CA TYR A 198 2.18 6.91 14.99
C TYR A 198 1.70 8.16 15.72
N TYR A 199 2.61 8.98 16.23
CA TYR A 199 2.29 10.06 17.17
C TYR A 199 2.65 11.46 16.65
N GLY A 200 3.26 11.56 15.47
CA GLY A 200 3.74 12.82 14.91
C GLY A 200 5.02 13.32 15.62
N THR A 201 5.42 14.55 15.32
CA THR A 201 6.66 15.17 15.85
C THR A 201 6.57 15.61 17.33
N LYS A 202 5.47 15.32 18.03
CA LYS A 202 5.24 15.75 19.42
C LYS A 202 5.44 14.62 20.43
N MET A 203 6.58 13.94 20.41
CA MET A 203 7.05 13.32 21.63
C MET A 203 8.04 14.28 22.32
N LYS A 204 7.54 15.05 23.30
CA LYS A 204 8.43 15.61 24.32
C LYS A 204 9.08 14.43 25.01
N LYS A 205 10.42 14.39 24.98
CA LYS A 205 11.18 13.55 25.89
C LYS A 205 10.76 13.95 27.32
N GLY A 206 10.05 13.07 28.01
CA GLY A 206 9.92 13.12 29.44
C GLY A 206 11.24 12.68 30.10
#